data_a289248adfdcc97121eebafd2e9bb2eb
#
_entry.id   a289248adfdcc97121eebafd2e9bb2eb
#
_cell.length_a   1.000
_cell.length_b   1.000
_cell.length_c   1.000
_cell.angle_alpha   90.00
_cell.angle_beta   90.00
_cell.angle_gamma   90.00
#
_symmetry.space_group_name_H-M   'P 1'
#
loop_
_entity.id
_entity.type
_entity.pdbx_description
1 polymer ?
#
loop_
_entity_poly.entity_id
_entity_poly.type
_entity_poly.pdbx_seq_one_letter_code
_entity_poly.pdbx_strand_id
1 'polypeptide(L)'
;KERQIDSFKAHIEASIELNMPIIIHSRNAEDETYEILKSYKSEKLKILMHCFTGSLNFANKLIELNAFFSASGIITFKNSLELQETFKNIPLDKLLVETDSPFLAPIPMRGKKNEPSFIKYTLEKLSILKEKTDQEMSDLTTQNFNKLFNL
;
A
#
# COMPACT_ATOMS: atom_id res chain seq x y z
N LYS A 1 -14.17 -3.53 18.93
CA LYS A 1 -14.53 -3.13 17.57
C LYS A 1 -14.93 -1.65 17.52
N GLU A 2 -15.93 -1.18 18.27
CA GLU A 2 -16.39 0.22 18.28
C GLU A 2 -15.25 1.21 18.53
N ARG A 3 -14.48 1.03 19.59
CA ARG A 3 -13.31 1.88 19.91
C ARG A 3 -12.27 1.96 18.78
N GLN A 4 -12.09 0.88 18.00
CA GLN A 4 -11.19 0.90 16.85
C GLN A 4 -11.77 1.76 15.72
N ILE A 5 -13.08 1.67 15.49
CA ILE A 5 -13.79 2.48 14.50
C ILE A 5 -13.70 3.96 14.87
N ASP A 6 -13.99 4.30 16.14
CA ASP A 6 -13.93 5.67 16.62
C ASP A 6 -12.52 6.25 16.51
N SER A 7 -11.51 5.45 16.92
CA SER A 7 -10.10 5.83 16.76
C SER A 7 -9.73 6.04 15.28
N PHE A 8 -10.18 5.15 14.38
CA PHE A 8 -9.91 5.27 12.95
C PHE A 8 -10.51 6.55 12.37
N LYS A 9 -11.77 6.85 12.70
CA LYS A 9 -12.45 8.09 12.29
C LYS A 9 -11.70 9.34 12.77
N ALA A 10 -11.29 9.36 14.05
CA ALA A 10 -10.54 10.48 14.60
C ALA A 10 -9.20 10.70 13.88
N HIS A 11 -8.51 9.62 13.47
CA HIS A 11 -7.27 9.73 12.68
C HIS A 11 -7.53 10.23 11.25
N ILE A 12 -8.64 9.83 10.62
CA ILE A 12 -9.03 10.36 9.31
C ILE A 12 -9.29 11.87 9.40
N GLU A 13 -10.05 12.30 10.39
CA GLU A 13 -10.37 13.72 10.62
C GLU A 13 -9.09 14.54 10.86
N ALA A 14 -8.19 14.06 11.70
CA ALA A 14 -6.91 14.70 11.93
C ALA A 14 -6.05 14.77 10.66
N SER A 15 -6.02 13.72 9.83
CA SER A 15 -5.27 13.71 8.58
C SER A 15 -5.80 14.74 7.57
N ILE A 16 -7.12 14.90 7.50
CA ILE A 16 -7.77 15.92 6.64
C ILE A 16 -7.48 17.32 7.15
N GLU A 17 -7.58 17.55 8.46
CA GLU A 17 -7.32 18.85 9.09
C GLU A 17 -5.87 19.29 8.87
N LEU A 18 -4.92 18.38 9.07
CA LEU A 18 -3.50 18.63 8.92
C LEU A 18 -2.99 18.54 7.47
N ASN A 19 -3.86 18.15 6.53
CA ASN A 19 -3.51 17.88 5.12
C ASN A 19 -2.33 16.86 5.00
N MET A 20 -2.31 15.87 5.88
CA MET A 20 -1.31 14.81 5.92
C MET A 20 -1.90 13.49 5.41
N PRO A 21 -1.10 12.61 4.76
CA PRO A 21 -1.57 11.29 4.40
C PRO A 21 -1.89 10.45 5.65
N ILE A 22 -2.99 9.68 5.57
CA ILE A 22 -3.25 8.62 6.55
C ILE A 22 -2.68 7.30 6.05
N ILE A 23 -1.90 6.63 6.90
CA ILE A 23 -1.33 5.31 6.64
C ILE A 23 -2.20 4.27 7.32
N ILE A 24 -2.78 3.37 6.53
CA ILE A 24 -3.81 2.42 7.00
C ILE A 24 -3.31 0.99 6.86
N HIS A 25 -3.39 0.23 7.95
CA HIS A 25 -3.30 -1.23 7.93
C HIS A 25 -4.70 -1.82 8.06
N SER A 26 -5.10 -2.67 7.10
CA SER A 26 -6.38 -3.38 7.12
C SER A 26 -6.16 -4.88 6.98
N ARG A 27 -6.74 -5.66 7.88
CA ARG A 27 -6.69 -7.12 7.86
C ARG A 27 -8.06 -7.68 8.26
N ASN A 28 -8.66 -8.48 7.37
CA ASN A 28 -10.00 -9.06 7.57
C ASN A 28 -11.09 -8.01 7.86
N ALA A 29 -10.97 -6.81 7.27
CA ALA A 29 -11.89 -5.69 7.51
C ALA A 29 -12.08 -4.83 6.23
N GLU A 30 -12.06 -5.44 5.05
CA GLU A 30 -12.08 -4.70 3.76
C GLU A 30 -13.32 -3.82 3.61
N ASP A 31 -14.52 -4.40 3.78
CA ASP A 31 -15.76 -3.65 3.59
C ASP A 31 -15.94 -2.54 4.64
N GLU A 32 -15.62 -2.82 5.91
CA GLU A 32 -15.70 -1.81 6.96
C GLU A 32 -14.70 -0.67 6.74
N THR A 33 -13.47 -1.00 6.33
CA THR A 33 -12.45 0.01 6.01
C THR A 33 -12.90 0.89 4.86
N TYR A 34 -13.44 0.27 3.79
CA TYR A 34 -13.93 1.02 2.63
C TYR A 34 -15.10 1.93 2.97
N GLU A 35 -16.13 1.41 3.66
CA GLU A 35 -17.33 2.21 3.99
C GLU A 35 -16.98 3.42 4.90
N ILE A 36 -16.06 3.24 5.84
CA ILE A 36 -15.59 4.35 6.66
C ILE A 36 -14.84 5.37 5.80
N LEU A 37 -13.86 4.96 5.00
CA LEU A 37 -13.10 5.89 4.13
C LEU A 37 -14.01 6.61 3.14
N LYS A 38 -14.96 5.91 2.53
CA LYS A 38 -15.94 6.47 1.59
C LYS A 38 -16.79 7.56 2.24
N SER A 39 -17.15 7.41 3.52
CA SER A 39 -17.93 8.41 4.24
C SER A 39 -17.19 9.74 4.47
N TYR A 40 -15.87 9.71 4.41
CA TYR A 40 -14.98 10.88 4.52
C TYR A 40 -14.42 11.36 3.18
N LYS A 41 -14.96 10.91 2.04
CA LYS A 41 -14.44 11.27 0.71
C LYS A 41 -14.30 12.77 0.59
N SER A 42 -13.05 13.24 0.45
CA SER A 42 -12.66 14.63 0.36
C SER A 42 -11.41 14.75 -0.51
N GLU A 43 -11.25 15.86 -1.24
CA GLU A 43 -10.03 16.15 -2.00
C GLU A 43 -8.77 16.24 -1.13
N LYS A 44 -8.95 16.51 0.17
CA LYS A 44 -7.85 16.59 1.14
C LYS A 44 -7.46 15.21 1.71
N LEU A 45 -8.32 14.20 1.58
CA LEU A 45 -8.04 12.87 2.13
C LEU A 45 -7.03 12.14 1.25
N LYS A 46 -5.83 11.93 1.76
CA LYS A 46 -4.74 11.21 1.13
C LYS A 46 -4.56 9.86 1.81
N ILE A 47 -4.78 8.77 1.10
CA ILE A 47 -4.83 7.42 1.66
C ILE A 47 -3.61 6.62 1.19
N LEU A 48 -2.88 6.01 2.13
CA LEU A 48 -1.89 4.98 1.87
C LEU A 48 -2.30 3.67 2.54
N MET A 49 -2.56 2.64 1.74
CA MET A 49 -2.75 1.28 2.23
C MET A 49 -1.38 0.63 2.44
N HIS A 50 -0.93 0.60 3.70
CA HIS A 50 0.33 0.02 4.13
C HIS A 50 0.27 -1.51 4.07
N CYS A 51 1.36 -2.11 3.57
CA CYS A 51 1.50 -3.57 3.47
C CYS A 51 0.24 -4.22 2.89
N PHE A 52 -0.19 -3.71 1.72
CA PHE A 52 -1.48 -4.09 1.17
C PHE A 52 -1.52 -5.59 0.82
N THR A 53 -2.49 -6.28 1.38
CA THR A 53 -2.73 -7.71 1.16
C THR A 53 -4.20 -8.01 0.86
N GLY A 54 -4.95 -6.97 0.50
CA GLY A 54 -6.37 -7.08 0.21
C GLY A 54 -6.69 -7.67 -1.16
N SER A 55 -7.97 -7.97 -1.36
CA SER A 55 -8.52 -8.50 -2.61
C SER A 55 -8.45 -7.47 -3.75
N LEU A 56 -8.52 -7.96 -4.99
CA LEU A 56 -8.63 -7.10 -6.17
C LEU A 56 -9.89 -6.22 -6.11
N ASN A 57 -11.01 -6.76 -5.64
CA ASN A 57 -12.23 -6.00 -5.45
C ASN A 57 -12.04 -4.84 -4.47
N PHE A 58 -11.38 -5.07 -3.35
CA PHE A 58 -11.07 -4.03 -2.37
C PHE A 58 -10.11 -2.99 -2.95
N ALA A 59 -9.08 -3.42 -3.68
CA ALA A 59 -8.16 -2.50 -4.37
C ALA A 59 -8.92 -1.58 -5.34
N ASN A 60 -9.83 -2.12 -6.17
CA ASN A 60 -10.62 -1.34 -7.11
C ASN A 60 -11.49 -0.29 -6.41
N LYS A 61 -12.17 -0.67 -5.33
CA LYS A 61 -12.95 0.27 -4.51
C LYS A 61 -12.09 1.40 -3.94
N LEU A 62 -10.88 1.09 -3.49
CA LEU A 62 -9.95 2.08 -2.90
C LEU A 62 -9.31 2.98 -3.98
N ILE A 63 -9.11 2.48 -5.20
CA ILE A 63 -8.66 3.28 -6.35
C ILE A 63 -9.66 4.41 -6.65
N GLU A 64 -10.97 4.14 -6.53
CA GLU A 64 -12.02 5.18 -6.67
C GLU A 64 -11.92 6.28 -5.60
N LEU A 65 -11.32 5.98 -4.46
CA LEU A 65 -11.01 6.93 -3.38
C LEU A 65 -9.61 7.56 -3.52
N ASN A 66 -8.94 7.32 -4.66
CA ASN A 66 -7.60 7.84 -4.97
C ASN A 66 -6.50 7.32 -4.03
N ALA A 67 -6.67 6.14 -3.42
CA ALA A 67 -5.70 5.56 -2.51
C ALA A 67 -4.40 5.13 -3.21
N PHE A 68 -3.30 5.17 -2.47
CA PHE A 68 -2.01 4.58 -2.81
C PHE A 68 -1.84 3.23 -2.11
N PHE A 69 -1.01 2.36 -2.68
CA PHE A 69 -0.82 0.99 -2.21
C PHE A 69 0.66 0.67 -2.08
N SER A 70 1.06 0.25 -0.90
CA SER A 70 2.45 -0.13 -0.64
C SER A 70 2.62 -1.64 -0.76
N ALA A 71 3.53 -2.05 -1.66
CA ALA A 71 3.92 -3.44 -1.82
C ALA A 71 5.03 -3.78 -0.83
N SER A 72 4.82 -4.83 -0.04
CA SER A 72 5.82 -5.38 0.89
C SER A 72 6.45 -6.67 0.35
N GLY A 73 7.40 -7.24 1.08
CA GLY A 73 8.05 -8.49 0.72
C GLY A 73 7.12 -9.67 0.42
N ILE A 74 5.85 -9.59 0.87
CA ILE A 74 4.84 -10.64 0.61
C ILE A 74 4.60 -10.87 -0.88
N ILE A 75 4.69 -9.85 -1.73
CA ILE A 75 4.47 -10.03 -3.18
C ILE A 75 5.50 -10.95 -3.84
N THR A 76 6.64 -11.19 -3.17
CA THR A 76 7.68 -12.10 -3.67
C THR A 76 7.40 -13.57 -3.34
N PHE A 77 6.44 -13.87 -2.44
CA PHE A 77 6.21 -15.23 -1.95
C PHE A 77 5.53 -16.10 -3.01
N LYS A 78 5.90 -17.38 -3.04
CA LYS A 78 5.37 -18.33 -4.04
C LYS A 78 3.85 -18.53 -3.97
N ASN A 79 3.28 -18.40 -2.77
CA ASN A 79 1.85 -18.61 -2.50
C ASN A 79 1.02 -17.32 -2.52
N SER A 80 1.57 -16.17 -2.97
CA SER A 80 0.87 -14.90 -3.04
C SER A 80 0.39 -14.54 -4.46
N LEU A 81 -0.01 -15.54 -5.24
CA LEU A 81 -0.41 -15.34 -6.64
C LEU A 81 -1.59 -14.38 -6.80
N GLU A 82 -2.60 -14.49 -5.95
CA GLU A 82 -3.77 -13.59 -5.96
C GLU A 82 -3.36 -12.13 -5.67
N LEU A 83 -2.47 -11.93 -4.70
CA LEU A 83 -1.93 -10.61 -4.40
C LEU A 83 -1.09 -10.06 -5.55
N GLN A 84 -0.28 -10.90 -6.21
CA GLN A 84 0.48 -10.50 -7.39
C GLN A 84 -0.45 -10.06 -8.51
N GLU A 85 -1.56 -10.77 -8.73
CA GLU A 85 -2.57 -10.37 -9.71
C GLU A 85 -3.24 -9.04 -9.32
N THR A 86 -3.53 -8.83 -8.03
CA THR A 86 -4.05 -7.56 -7.54
C THR A 86 -3.07 -6.42 -7.86
N PHE A 87 -1.76 -6.59 -7.55
CA PHE A 87 -0.76 -5.56 -7.85
C PHE A 87 -0.57 -5.30 -9.35
N LYS A 88 -0.77 -6.29 -10.23
CA LYS A 88 -0.78 -6.06 -11.68
C LYS A 88 -1.89 -5.08 -12.11
N ASN A 89 -3.02 -5.11 -11.43
CA ASN A 89 -4.18 -4.28 -11.77
C ASN A 89 -4.15 -2.87 -11.14
N ILE A 90 -3.41 -2.65 -10.05
CA ILE A 90 -3.28 -1.31 -9.44
C ILE A 90 -2.56 -0.37 -10.42
N PRO A 91 -3.08 0.87 -10.67
CA PRO A 91 -2.44 1.84 -11.55
C PRO A 91 -1.01 2.19 -11.12
N LEU A 92 -0.13 2.42 -12.07
CA LEU A 92 1.28 2.74 -11.82
C LEU A 92 1.47 3.95 -10.90
N ASP A 93 0.65 5.00 -11.07
CA ASP A 93 0.70 6.23 -10.29
C ASP A 93 0.15 6.10 -8.86
N LYS A 94 -0.20 4.88 -8.43
CA LYS A 94 -0.69 4.56 -7.08
C LYS A 94 0.22 3.59 -6.31
N LEU A 95 1.34 3.19 -6.91
CA LEU A 95 2.21 2.16 -6.33
C LEU A 95 3.34 2.77 -5.50
N LEU A 96 3.58 2.16 -4.34
CA LEU A 96 4.72 2.37 -3.46
C LEU A 96 5.34 1.03 -3.09
N VAL A 97 6.53 1.06 -2.52
CA VAL A 97 7.21 -0.11 -1.96
C VAL A 97 7.63 0.14 -0.52
N GLU A 98 7.65 -0.91 0.27
CA GLU A 98 8.07 -0.88 1.67
C GLU A 98 8.74 -2.19 2.09
N THR A 99 9.35 -2.21 3.27
CA THR A 99 9.97 -3.43 3.80
C THR A 99 9.14 -4.11 4.87
N ASP A 100 8.47 -3.35 5.72
CA ASP A 100 7.86 -3.80 6.99
C ASP A 100 8.89 -4.46 7.93
N SER A 101 10.16 -4.01 7.84
CA SER A 101 11.24 -4.51 8.69
C SER A 101 10.91 -4.39 10.18
N PRO A 102 11.23 -5.41 11.00
CA PRO A 102 12.08 -6.58 10.74
C PRO A 102 11.33 -7.81 10.21
N PHE A 103 10.08 -7.67 9.79
CA PHE A 103 9.20 -8.73 9.33
C PHE A 103 9.22 -8.85 7.79
N LEU A 104 8.55 -9.88 7.26
CA LEU A 104 8.21 -10.06 5.85
C LEU A 104 9.41 -10.04 4.89
N ALA A 105 10.58 -10.56 5.31
CA ALA A 105 11.75 -10.65 4.44
C ALA A 105 11.38 -11.24 3.06
N PRO A 106 11.68 -10.51 1.95
CA PRO A 106 11.33 -10.96 0.60
C PRO A 106 12.17 -12.18 0.17
N ILE A 107 11.75 -12.89 -0.88
CA ILE A 107 12.61 -13.87 -1.56
C ILE A 107 13.71 -13.05 -2.28
N PRO A 108 15.02 -13.49 -2.19
CA PRO A 108 15.53 -14.76 -1.65
C PRO A 108 15.86 -14.74 -0.16
N MET A 109 15.54 -13.69 0.57
CA MET A 109 15.95 -13.48 1.96
C MET A 109 15.00 -14.11 3.00
N ARG A 110 14.02 -14.92 2.58
CA ARG A 110 13.09 -15.63 3.47
C ARG A 110 13.81 -16.39 4.56
N GLY A 111 13.27 -16.30 5.80
CA GLY A 111 13.87 -16.95 6.98
C GLY A 111 14.94 -16.10 7.68
N LYS A 112 15.37 -14.99 7.08
CA LYS A 112 16.23 -14.00 7.74
C LYS A 112 15.40 -12.89 8.36
N LYS A 113 15.97 -12.15 9.31
CA LYS A 113 15.41 -10.88 9.76
C LYS A 113 15.43 -9.89 8.60
N ASN A 114 14.30 -9.25 8.33
CA ASN A 114 14.22 -8.26 7.26
C ASN A 114 14.93 -6.96 7.65
N GLU A 115 15.44 -6.25 6.66
CA GLU A 115 16.13 -4.96 6.82
C GLU A 115 15.82 -4.03 5.65
N PRO A 116 15.98 -2.70 5.78
CA PRO A 116 15.66 -1.73 4.72
C PRO A 116 16.37 -2.01 3.39
N SER A 117 17.59 -2.54 3.41
CA SER A 117 18.36 -2.86 2.19
C SER A 117 17.71 -3.94 1.31
N PHE A 118 16.78 -4.74 1.86
CA PHE A 118 16.08 -5.79 1.12
C PHE A 118 14.91 -5.28 0.29
N ILE A 119 14.58 -3.99 0.38
CA ILE A 119 13.51 -3.37 -0.43
C ILE A 119 13.71 -3.60 -1.93
N LYS A 120 14.94 -3.71 -2.39
CA LYS A 120 15.27 -3.97 -3.79
C LYS A 120 14.59 -5.23 -4.35
N TYR A 121 14.45 -6.28 -3.56
CA TYR A 121 13.80 -7.53 -4.00
C TYR A 121 12.28 -7.38 -4.15
N THR A 122 11.67 -6.54 -3.33
CA THR A 122 10.26 -6.17 -3.48
C THR A 122 10.07 -5.32 -4.73
N LEU A 123 10.96 -4.35 -4.97
CA LEU A 123 10.96 -3.51 -6.17
C LEU A 123 11.14 -4.36 -7.44
N GLU A 124 12.15 -5.22 -7.50
CA GLU A 124 12.41 -6.13 -8.63
C GLU A 124 11.16 -6.98 -8.96
N LYS A 125 10.49 -7.52 -7.93
CA LYS A 125 9.26 -8.29 -8.14
C LYS A 125 8.14 -7.41 -8.70
N LEU A 126 7.98 -6.20 -8.19
CA LEU A 126 6.97 -5.26 -8.66
C LEU A 126 7.26 -4.82 -10.11
N SER A 127 8.53 -4.59 -10.45
CA SER A 127 8.99 -4.27 -11.82
C SER A 127 8.56 -5.37 -12.80
N ILE A 128 8.83 -6.64 -12.46
CA ILE A 128 8.41 -7.80 -13.28
C ILE A 128 6.89 -7.83 -13.45
N LEU A 129 6.11 -7.63 -12.38
CA LEU A 129 4.65 -7.66 -12.45
C LEU A 129 4.08 -6.54 -13.32
N LYS A 130 4.77 -5.42 -13.42
CA LYS A 130 4.38 -4.22 -14.18
C LYS A 130 5.04 -4.10 -15.55
N GLU A 131 5.84 -5.08 -15.94
CA GLU A 131 6.59 -5.07 -17.20
C GLU A 131 7.42 -3.79 -17.37
N LYS A 132 8.12 -3.40 -16.29
CA LYS A 132 8.99 -2.24 -16.19
C LYS A 132 10.41 -2.65 -15.83
N THR A 133 11.38 -1.80 -16.14
CA THR A 133 12.73 -1.92 -15.57
C THR A 133 12.71 -1.51 -14.09
N ASP A 134 13.70 -1.98 -13.34
CA ASP A 134 13.84 -1.62 -11.91
C ASP A 134 14.07 -0.12 -11.75
N GLN A 135 14.78 0.51 -12.69
CA GLN A 135 15.00 1.95 -12.67
C GLN A 135 13.69 2.72 -12.88
N GLU A 136 12.88 2.36 -13.89
CA GLU A 136 11.57 2.99 -14.12
C GLU A 136 10.66 2.84 -12.92
N MET A 137 10.64 1.65 -12.30
CA MET A 137 9.81 1.40 -11.14
C MET A 137 10.29 2.17 -9.90
N SER A 138 11.60 2.28 -9.71
CA SER A 138 12.21 3.08 -8.64
C SER A 138 11.84 4.56 -8.77
N ASP A 139 11.99 5.12 -9.96
CA ASP A 139 11.67 6.52 -10.24
C ASP A 139 10.18 6.79 -10.03
N LEU A 140 9.33 5.88 -10.51
CA LEU A 140 7.88 5.99 -10.41
C LEU A 140 7.41 5.92 -8.94
N THR A 141 7.89 4.95 -8.17
CA THR A 141 7.50 4.83 -6.76
C THR A 141 8.01 5.99 -5.91
N THR A 142 9.19 6.54 -6.25
CA THR A 142 9.73 7.76 -5.64
C THR A 142 8.87 8.98 -5.97
N GLN A 143 8.46 9.15 -7.23
CA GLN A 143 7.55 10.24 -7.62
C GLN A 143 6.20 10.12 -6.92
N ASN A 144 5.65 8.92 -6.82
CA ASN A 144 4.40 8.67 -6.12
C ASN A 144 4.50 9.00 -4.62
N PHE A 145 5.62 8.66 -4.00
CA PHE A 145 5.90 9.02 -2.61
C PHE A 145 5.92 10.54 -2.43
N ASN A 146 6.69 11.24 -3.25
CA ASN A 146 6.77 12.71 -3.20
C ASN A 146 5.40 13.36 -3.41
N LYS A 147 4.61 12.86 -4.37
CA LYS A 147 3.24 13.32 -4.63
C LYS A 147 2.31 13.12 -3.43
N LEU A 148 2.38 11.94 -2.79
CA LEU A 148 1.53 11.61 -1.65
C LEU A 148 1.85 12.49 -0.44
N PHE A 149 3.15 12.69 -0.15
CA PHE A 149 3.63 13.41 1.04
C PHE A 149 3.89 14.92 0.79
N ASN A 150 3.68 15.42 -0.45
CA ASN A 150 3.93 16.82 -0.85
C ASN A 150 5.41 17.26 -0.65
N LEU A 151 6.36 16.43 -1.09
CA LEU A 151 7.80 16.68 -1.03
C LEU A 151 8.36 17.18 -2.36
#